data_9fe0bd294b85e6f83e455fd8b84cf0b4
#
_entry.id   9fe0bd294b85e6f83e455fd8b84cf0b4
#
_cell.length_a   1.000
_cell.length_b   1.000
_cell.length_c   1.000
_cell.angle_alpha   90.00
_cell.angle_beta   90.00
_cell.angle_gamma   90.00
#
_symmetry.space_group_name_H-M   'P 1'
#
loop_
_entity.id
_entity.type
_entity.pdbx_description
1 polymer ?
#
loop_
_entity_poly.entity_id
_entity_poly.type
_entity_poly.pdbx_seq_one_letter_code
_entity_poly.pdbx_strand_id
1 'polypeptide(L)'
;MIKRVLHSRLPLMIYTPVKVFDIAYFHAVYAAGALPVLDTEFLSREEILEKTTRLSKENLSFGMRLATPDPLLVKGLEKHPVSNLDVLVVPVSKTDDLLEKLNLGDTKLLLEIKDIGLTDCIAQADPHALVLKGNEAAGQVSRYSSFILMQWYLKNQDRPVFVHGGVGQHTGAGMLAAGVCGFVMDTQVLLADEAPVSPAFKNLLSMVEEGDSTEISIQDKQVFRVFAKLGTKVVKDLKQEAVLLADQADGEQKLYEEISSRIIALNDTGAPFIQSLFFMGQDGLFARHLAAKSRKLSEMIHHFFTTLGQHLDCVDRFDPVVENSAFARNQNTRLPLIQGPMANISDNPDFAAQVLEAGALPFFAVGSLPASLA
;
A
#
# COMPACT_ATOMS: atom_id res chain seq x y z
N MET A 1 8.98 -8.67 -21.66
CA MET A 1 9.73 -9.37 -20.57
C MET A 1 9.93 -8.38 -19.45
N ILE A 2 9.23 -8.53 -18.31
CA ILE A 2 9.34 -7.60 -17.17
C ILE A 2 10.77 -7.71 -16.64
N LYS A 3 11.50 -6.58 -16.66
CA LYS A 3 12.87 -6.50 -16.13
C LYS A 3 12.82 -6.85 -14.64
N ARG A 4 13.55 -7.87 -14.20
CA ARG A 4 13.59 -8.28 -12.79
C ARG A 4 14.21 -7.15 -11.96
N VAL A 5 13.39 -6.49 -11.16
CA VAL A 5 13.82 -5.34 -10.32
C VAL A 5 14.49 -5.83 -9.04
N LEU A 6 13.91 -6.84 -8.36
CA LEU A 6 14.39 -7.34 -7.08
C LEU A 6 15.32 -8.54 -7.24
N HIS A 7 16.29 -8.70 -6.34
CA HIS A 7 17.14 -9.91 -6.24
C HIS A 7 16.44 -11.06 -5.48
N SER A 8 15.22 -10.86 -4.97
CA SER A 8 14.39 -11.93 -4.41
C SER A 8 13.83 -12.87 -5.47
N ARG A 9 13.38 -14.08 -5.08
CA ARG A 9 12.76 -15.06 -5.99
C ARG A 9 11.40 -14.60 -6.52
N LEU A 10 10.64 -13.91 -5.68
CA LEU A 10 9.30 -13.40 -5.95
C LEU A 10 9.31 -11.87 -6.08
N PRO A 11 8.42 -11.27 -6.85
CA PRO A 11 8.27 -9.83 -6.96
C PRO A 11 7.48 -9.28 -5.75
N LEU A 12 7.99 -9.54 -4.55
CA LEU A 12 7.35 -9.18 -3.29
C LEU A 12 8.37 -8.55 -2.34
N MET A 13 8.03 -7.41 -1.81
CA MET A 13 8.71 -6.77 -0.68
C MET A 13 7.85 -6.93 0.57
N ILE A 14 8.47 -7.23 1.71
CA ILE A 14 7.78 -7.26 3.01
C ILE A 14 8.46 -6.25 3.93
N TYR A 15 7.70 -5.23 4.32
CA TYR A 15 8.18 -4.20 5.22
C TYR A 15 8.15 -4.71 6.66
N THR A 16 9.21 -4.40 7.43
CA THR A 16 9.19 -4.65 8.87
C THR A 16 8.15 -3.79 9.56
N PRO A 17 7.54 -4.27 10.66
CA PRO A 17 6.71 -3.41 11.48
C PRO A 17 7.52 -2.23 12.02
N VAL A 18 6.88 -1.07 12.14
CA VAL A 18 7.51 0.15 12.64
C VAL A 18 8.10 -0.06 14.04
N LYS A 19 9.32 0.45 14.27
CA LYS A 19 10.08 0.28 15.52
C LYS A 19 10.41 -1.18 15.89
N VAL A 20 10.23 -2.14 14.97
CA VAL A 20 10.57 -3.55 15.22
C VAL A 20 11.76 -3.95 14.34
N PHE A 21 12.77 -4.56 14.94
CA PHE A 21 13.95 -5.07 14.25
C PHE A 21 14.29 -6.47 14.76
N ASP A 22 14.27 -7.44 13.85
CA ASP A 22 14.58 -8.84 14.15
C ASP A 22 15.25 -9.49 12.95
N ILE A 23 16.53 -9.87 13.08
CA ILE A 23 17.33 -10.50 12.00
C ILE A 23 16.73 -11.84 11.59
N ALA A 24 16.18 -12.62 12.51
CA ALA A 24 15.55 -13.90 12.19
C ALA A 24 14.34 -13.71 11.25
N TYR A 25 13.59 -12.62 11.44
CA TYR A 25 12.51 -12.28 10.54
C TYR A 25 12.99 -11.91 9.13
N PHE A 26 14.11 -11.18 9.01
CA PHE A 26 14.72 -10.90 7.70
C PHE A 26 15.10 -12.22 6.99
N HIS A 27 15.71 -13.17 7.70
CA HIS A 27 16.01 -14.47 7.13
C HIS A 27 14.74 -15.25 6.73
N ALA A 28 13.70 -15.24 7.55
CA ALA A 28 12.44 -15.92 7.24
C ALA A 28 11.77 -15.34 5.98
N VAL A 29 11.70 -14.01 5.85
CA VAL A 29 11.17 -13.33 4.67
C VAL A 29 11.98 -13.66 3.42
N TYR A 30 13.32 -13.60 3.52
CA TYR A 30 14.20 -13.90 2.38
C TYR A 30 14.11 -15.38 1.96
N ALA A 31 14.07 -16.30 2.92
CA ALA A 31 13.89 -17.73 2.68
C ALA A 31 12.52 -18.05 2.03
N ALA A 32 11.48 -17.32 2.39
CA ALA A 32 10.17 -17.40 1.76
C ALA A 32 10.15 -16.90 0.30
N GLY A 33 11.21 -16.24 -0.16
CA GLY A 33 11.40 -15.76 -1.52
C GLY A 33 11.04 -14.30 -1.74
N ALA A 34 10.65 -13.58 -0.70
CA ALA A 34 10.40 -12.14 -0.73
C ALA A 34 11.65 -11.34 -0.34
N LEU A 35 11.67 -10.06 -0.65
CA LEU A 35 12.71 -9.13 -0.19
C LEU A 35 12.28 -8.53 1.16
N PRO A 36 13.00 -8.78 2.25
CA PRO A 36 12.75 -8.07 3.51
C PRO A 36 13.21 -6.62 3.39
N VAL A 37 12.40 -5.69 3.87
CA VAL A 37 12.67 -4.25 3.81
C VAL A 37 12.59 -3.66 5.22
N LEU A 38 13.69 -3.03 5.64
CA LEU A 38 13.72 -2.25 6.88
C LEU A 38 12.90 -0.98 6.70
N ASP A 39 11.80 -0.86 7.41
CA ASP A 39 11.07 0.41 7.51
C ASP A 39 11.74 1.29 8.57
N THR A 40 12.21 2.47 8.17
CA THR A 40 12.91 3.38 9.06
C THR A 40 12.01 4.43 9.71
N GLU A 41 10.69 4.29 9.61
CA GLU A 41 9.74 5.23 10.21
C GLU A 41 9.99 5.34 11.72
N PHE A 42 10.20 6.57 12.20
CA PHE A 42 10.52 6.92 13.58
C PHE A 42 11.82 6.32 14.16
N LEU A 43 12.74 5.88 13.33
CA LEU A 43 14.09 5.54 13.74
C LEU A 43 15.01 6.76 13.66
N SER A 44 15.88 6.92 14.64
CA SER A 44 16.96 7.90 14.58
C SER A 44 18.01 7.49 13.52
N ARG A 45 18.81 8.46 13.08
CA ARG A 45 19.90 8.18 12.12
C ARG A 45 20.87 7.14 12.67
N GLU A 46 21.20 7.21 13.96
CA GLU A 46 22.09 6.27 14.64
C GLU A 46 21.51 4.86 14.64
N GLU A 47 20.22 4.72 14.92
CA GLU A 47 19.52 3.42 14.86
C GLU A 47 19.49 2.86 13.45
N ILE A 48 19.24 3.68 12.43
CA ILE A 48 19.26 3.24 11.03
C ILE A 48 20.65 2.72 10.64
N LEU A 49 21.71 3.46 10.96
CA LEU A 49 23.09 3.05 10.67
C LEU A 49 23.49 1.78 11.43
N GLU A 50 23.12 1.65 12.71
CA GLU A 50 23.34 0.43 13.49
C GLU A 50 22.67 -0.78 12.85
N LYS A 51 21.34 -0.67 12.58
CA LYS A 51 20.55 -1.78 12.01
C LYS A 51 21.05 -2.17 10.62
N THR A 52 21.37 -1.18 9.78
CA THR A 52 21.94 -1.40 8.43
C THR A 52 23.30 -2.09 8.52
N THR A 53 24.16 -1.68 9.46
CA THR A 53 25.47 -2.33 9.70
C THR A 53 25.30 -3.77 10.17
N ARG A 54 24.29 -4.08 10.96
CA ARG A 54 24.00 -5.47 11.37
C ARG A 54 23.54 -6.31 10.18
N LEU A 55 22.59 -5.78 9.37
CA LEU A 55 22.09 -6.46 8.17
C LEU A 55 23.18 -6.66 7.11
N SER A 56 24.14 -5.75 6.99
CA SER A 56 25.24 -5.88 6.03
C SER A 56 26.14 -7.09 6.29
N LYS A 57 26.12 -7.65 7.50
CA LYS A 57 26.89 -8.84 7.89
C LYS A 57 26.13 -10.15 7.60
N GLU A 58 24.85 -10.07 7.28
CA GLU A 58 24.01 -11.22 7.01
C GLU A 58 24.14 -11.69 5.55
N ASN A 59 24.05 -12.99 5.32
CA ASN A 59 24.09 -13.56 3.97
C ASN A 59 22.68 -13.55 3.32
N LEU A 60 22.10 -12.35 3.18
CA LEU A 60 20.82 -12.12 2.51
C LEU A 60 20.80 -10.74 1.87
N SER A 61 20.03 -10.58 0.81
CA SER A 61 19.70 -9.27 0.27
C SER A 61 18.51 -8.66 1.02
N PHE A 62 18.58 -7.36 1.27
CA PHE A 62 17.49 -6.63 1.92
C PHE A 62 17.24 -5.28 1.24
N GLY A 63 16.09 -4.69 1.53
CA GLY A 63 15.77 -3.31 1.16
C GLY A 63 15.72 -2.41 2.38
N MET A 64 15.71 -1.10 2.14
CA MET A 64 15.48 -0.08 3.15
C MET A 64 14.47 0.94 2.62
N ARG A 65 13.45 1.25 3.41
CA ARG A 65 12.52 2.34 3.15
C ARG A 65 12.87 3.52 4.05
N LEU A 66 13.20 4.66 3.46
CA LEU A 66 13.34 5.91 4.19
C LEU A 66 11.94 6.49 4.47
N ALA A 67 11.70 6.92 5.70
CA ALA A 67 10.46 7.61 6.06
C ALA A 67 10.45 9.05 5.52
N THR A 68 11.59 9.71 5.67
CA THR A 68 11.88 11.04 5.15
C THR A 68 13.25 11.05 4.51
N PRO A 69 13.45 11.76 3.38
CA PRO A 69 14.78 11.93 2.82
C PRO A 69 15.70 12.68 3.80
N ASP A 70 16.74 12.01 4.29
CA ASP A 70 17.78 12.62 5.14
C ASP A 70 19.09 12.75 4.35
N PRO A 71 19.51 13.97 3.98
CA PRO A 71 20.74 14.20 3.21
C PRO A 71 22.01 13.63 3.88
N LEU A 72 22.08 13.66 5.18
CA LEU A 72 23.25 13.16 5.91
C LEU A 72 23.28 11.63 5.97
N LEU A 73 22.13 11.00 6.10
CA LEU A 73 22.01 9.54 6.00
C LEU A 73 22.39 9.06 4.60
N VAL A 74 21.86 9.71 3.56
CA VAL A 74 22.17 9.36 2.17
C VAL A 74 23.66 9.53 1.87
N LYS A 75 24.30 10.65 2.27
CA LYS A 75 25.75 10.83 2.16
C LYS A 75 26.55 9.78 2.94
N GLY A 76 26.02 9.32 4.07
CA GLY A 76 26.61 8.22 4.84
C GLY A 76 26.62 6.92 4.04
N LEU A 77 25.49 6.56 3.41
CA LEU A 77 25.36 5.38 2.55
C LEU A 77 26.23 5.46 1.29
N GLU A 78 26.34 6.64 0.67
CA GLU A 78 27.23 6.85 -0.48
C GLU A 78 28.72 6.63 -0.11
N LYS A 79 29.15 7.10 1.08
CA LYS A 79 30.53 6.93 1.57
C LYS A 79 30.83 5.51 2.00
N HIS A 80 29.85 4.82 2.51
CA HIS A 80 29.93 3.45 3.03
C HIS A 80 28.84 2.59 2.40
N PRO A 81 29.01 2.19 1.11
CA PRO A 81 28.03 1.36 0.42
C PRO A 81 27.80 0.04 1.15
N VAL A 82 26.54 -0.36 1.22
CA VAL A 82 26.11 -1.61 1.85
C VAL A 82 25.91 -2.65 0.76
N SER A 83 26.81 -3.63 0.69
CA SER A 83 26.95 -4.56 -0.45
C SER A 83 25.71 -5.43 -0.72
N ASN A 84 24.90 -5.71 0.30
CA ASN A 84 23.68 -6.52 0.20
C ASN A 84 22.39 -5.72 0.32
N LEU A 85 22.47 -4.38 0.25
CA LEU A 85 21.31 -3.50 0.09
C LEU A 85 20.86 -3.52 -1.37
N ASP A 86 19.77 -4.24 -1.66
CA ASP A 86 19.25 -4.39 -3.02
C ASP A 86 18.45 -3.17 -3.49
N VAL A 87 17.60 -2.63 -2.62
CA VAL A 87 16.75 -1.48 -2.96
C VAL A 87 16.73 -0.44 -1.84
N LEU A 88 16.71 0.82 -2.26
CA LEU A 88 16.38 1.96 -1.41
C LEU A 88 15.04 2.54 -1.88
N VAL A 89 14.02 2.50 -1.00
CA VAL A 89 12.70 3.08 -1.26
C VAL A 89 12.64 4.46 -0.62
N VAL A 90 12.38 5.48 -1.42
CA VAL A 90 12.37 6.88 -0.98
C VAL A 90 11.02 7.50 -1.30
N PRO A 91 10.31 8.10 -0.32
CA PRO A 91 9.08 8.84 -0.59
C PRO A 91 9.41 10.08 -1.41
N VAL A 92 8.52 10.41 -2.35
CA VAL A 92 8.68 11.60 -3.22
C VAL A 92 7.75 12.70 -2.75
N SER A 93 8.28 13.90 -2.61
CA SER A 93 7.50 15.13 -2.53
C SER A 93 7.89 16.10 -3.68
N LYS A 94 7.04 17.07 -3.95
CA LYS A 94 7.27 18.06 -5.03
C LYS A 94 8.47 19.00 -4.78
N THR A 95 9.10 18.89 -3.61
CA THR A 95 10.13 19.83 -3.12
C THR A 95 11.52 19.21 -2.92
N ASP A 96 11.73 17.95 -3.33
CA ASP A 96 12.95 17.23 -2.99
C ASP A 96 14.07 17.41 -4.04
N ASP A 97 14.99 18.34 -3.79
CA ASP A 97 16.27 18.47 -4.51
C ASP A 97 17.26 17.29 -4.28
N LEU A 98 16.92 16.39 -3.37
CA LEU A 98 17.79 15.31 -2.89
C LEU A 98 17.98 14.18 -3.90
N LEU A 99 17.00 13.94 -4.76
CA LEU A 99 16.96 12.77 -5.64
C LEU A 99 17.89 12.91 -6.86
N GLU A 100 18.29 14.13 -7.23
CA GLU A 100 19.20 14.37 -8.36
C GLU A 100 20.65 13.89 -8.16
N LYS A 101 21.02 13.51 -6.93
CA LYS A 101 22.44 13.34 -6.55
C LYS A 101 22.77 12.00 -5.90
N LEU A 102 21.87 11.02 -5.95
CA LEU A 102 22.08 9.73 -5.29
C LEU A 102 22.99 8.81 -6.12
N ASN A 103 24.23 8.67 -5.71
CA ASN A 103 25.10 7.61 -6.21
C ASN A 103 25.02 6.39 -5.29
N LEU A 104 24.09 5.47 -5.59
CA LEU A 104 23.79 4.31 -4.77
C LEU A 104 24.60 3.05 -5.17
N GLY A 105 25.55 3.16 -6.09
CA GLY A 105 26.28 2.01 -6.63
C GLY A 105 25.32 1.01 -7.27
N ASP A 106 25.34 -0.26 -6.82
CA ASP A 106 24.47 -1.33 -7.33
C ASP A 106 23.07 -1.33 -6.67
N THR A 107 22.84 -0.51 -5.65
CA THR A 107 21.53 -0.40 -4.97
C THR A 107 20.53 0.31 -5.87
N LYS A 108 19.38 -0.29 -6.08
CA LYS A 108 18.31 0.27 -6.93
C LYS A 108 17.47 1.29 -6.19
N LEU A 109 17.25 2.44 -6.80
CA LEU A 109 16.33 3.46 -6.30
C LEU A 109 14.91 3.11 -6.71
N LEU A 110 14.00 3.03 -5.72
CA LEU A 110 12.56 2.96 -5.92
C LEU A 110 11.91 4.21 -5.31
N LEU A 111 10.96 4.80 -6.02
CA LEU A 111 10.22 5.95 -5.49
C LEU A 111 8.88 5.51 -4.90
N GLU A 112 8.64 5.83 -3.62
CA GLU A 112 7.32 5.67 -3.00
C GLU A 112 6.43 6.85 -3.36
N ILE A 113 5.37 6.56 -4.08
CA ILE A 113 4.43 7.52 -4.67
C ILE A 113 3.12 7.49 -3.88
N LYS A 114 2.73 8.63 -3.34
CA LYS A 114 1.47 8.82 -2.58
C LYS A 114 0.53 9.83 -3.22
N ASP A 115 0.92 10.45 -4.34
CA ASP A 115 0.12 11.47 -5.02
C ASP A 115 0.16 11.29 -6.54
N ILE A 116 -0.78 11.91 -7.25
CA ILE A 116 -0.79 12.02 -8.70
C ILE A 116 -0.02 13.29 -9.14
N GLY A 117 0.43 13.32 -10.39
CA GLY A 117 1.09 14.51 -10.94
C GLY A 117 2.56 14.69 -10.51
N LEU A 118 3.26 13.60 -10.12
CA LEU A 118 4.69 13.61 -9.79
C LEU A 118 5.59 13.19 -10.97
N THR A 119 5.10 13.31 -12.20
CA THR A 119 5.79 12.85 -13.41
C THR A 119 7.17 13.48 -13.59
N ASP A 120 7.29 14.79 -13.32
CA ASP A 120 8.55 15.52 -13.46
C ASP A 120 9.58 15.07 -12.41
N CYS A 121 9.16 14.88 -11.16
CA CYS A 121 10.02 14.35 -10.09
C CYS A 121 10.53 12.94 -10.43
N ILE A 122 9.67 12.09 -10.99
CA ILE A 122 10.04 10.74 -11.43
C ILE A 122 11.04 10.79 -12.58
N ALA A 123 10.83 11.67 -13.57
CA ALA A 123 11.74 11.82 -14.69
C ALA A 123 13.12 12.31 -14.24
N GLN A 124 13.16 13.25 -13.29
CA GLN A 124 14.39 13.81 -12.74
C GLN A 124 15.19 12.80 -11.91
N ALA A 125 14.52 12.02 -11.08
CA ALA A 125 15.16 11.02 -10.22
C ALA A 125 15.59 9.74 -10.97
N ASP A 126 15.03 9.46 -12.12
CA ASP A 126 15.30 8.29 -12.97
C ASP A 126 15.30 6.95 -12.20
N PRO A 127 14.22 6.60 -11.45
CA PRO A 127 14.20 5.43 -10.59
C PRO A 127 14.15 4.13 -11.39
N HIS A 128 14.55 3.03 -10.76
CA HIS A 128 14.43 1.68 -11.32
C HIS A 128 12.99 1.17 -11.32
N ALA A 129 12.16 1.61 -10.35
CA ALA A 129 10.74 1.27 -10.25
C ALA A 129 9.99 2.27 -9.36
N LEU A 130 8.65 2.19 -9.38
CA LEU A 130 7.75 2.94 -8.53
C LEU A 130 7.09 2.01 -7.51
N VAL A 131 6.86 2.51 -6.30
CA VAL A 131 6.03 1.89 -5.26
C VAL A 131 4.81 2.78 -5.04
N LEU A 132 3.66 2.40 -5.56
CA LEU A 132 2.41 3.15 -5.39
C LEU A 132 1.79 2.79 -4.04
N LYS A 133 1.84 3.71 -3.09
CA LYS A 133 1.30 3.49 -1.74
C LYS A 133 -0.09 4.12 -1.61
N GLY A 134 -1.12 3.27 -1.68
CA GLY A 134 -2.52 3.67 -1.56
C GLY A 134 -2.94 3.96 -0.12
N ASN A 135 -4.16 4.47 0.04
CA ASN A 135 -4.74 4.77 1.36
C ASN A 135 -5.13 3.51 2.15
N GLU A 136 -5.06 2.33 1.54
CA GLU A 136 -5.34 1.04 2.19
C GLU A 136 -4.15 0.52 3.00
N ALA A 137 -2.93 1.02 2.74
CA ALA A 137 -1.71 0.63 3.44
C ALA A 137 -1.65 1.18 4.87
N ALA A 138 -0.65 0.76 5.64
CA ALA A 138 -0.40 1.25 6.99
C ALA A 138 0.51 2.50 7.01
N GLY A 139 0.43 3.29 8.07
CA GLY A 139 1.29 4.45 8.31
C GLY A 139 0.93 5.66 7.48
N GLN A 140 1.93 6.42 7.03
CA GLN A 140 1.72 7.55 6.15
C GLN A 140 1.28 7.06 4.77
N VAL A 141 0.08 7.44 4.34
CA VAL A 141 -0.58 6.91 3.14
C VAL A 141 -0.99 8.01 2.17
N SER A 142 -1.37 7.62 0.97
CA SER A 142 -2.01 8.48 -0.03
C SER A 142 -3.41 8.89 0.41
N ARG A 143 -3.95 9.91 -0.23
CA ARG A 143 -5.39 10.22 -0.24
C ARG A 143 -6.15 9.41 -1.30
N TYR A 144 -5.41 8.88 -2.27
CA TYR A 144 -5.95 8.03 -3.33
C TYR A 144 -5.81 6.56 -2.95
N SER A 145 -6.76 5.75 -3.39
CA SER A 145 -6.59 4.30 -3.31
C SER A 145 -5.42 3.85 -4.21
N SER A 146 -4.86 2.71 -3.88
CA SER A 146 -3.84 2.06 -4.72
C SER A 146 -4.35 1.86 -6.15
N PHE A 147 -5.65 1.58 -6.31
CA PHE A 147 -6.29 1.40 -7.61
C PHE A 147 -6.29 2.68 -8.46
N ILE A 148 -6.54 3.86 -7.87
CA ILE A 148 -6.50 5.15 -8.58
C ILE A 148 -5.06 5.50 -8.95
N LEU A 149 -4.11 5.34 -8.03
CA LEU A 149 -2.69 5.56 -8.33
C LEU A 149 -2.23 4.66 -9.48
N MET A 150 -2.61 3.39 -9.45
CA MET A 150 -2.28 2.41 -10.49
C MET A 150 -2.82 2.83 -11.86
N GLN A 151 -4.10 3.25 -11.95
CA GLN A 151 -4.69 3.75 -13.18
C GLN A 151 -3.92 4.94 -13.76
N TRP A 152 -3.47 5.85 -12.90
CA TRP A 152 -2.70 7.03 -13.33
C TRP A 152 -1.31 6.65 -13.83
N TYR A 153 -0.55 5.88 -13.04
CA TYR A 153 0.87 5.63 -13.33
C TYR A 153 1.11 4.56 -14.38
N LEU A 154 0.31 3.51 -14.46
CA LEU A 154 0.42 2.51 -15.53
C LEU A 154 0.15 3.08 -16.94
N LYS A 155 -0.65 4.15 -17.02
CA LYS A 155 -0.90 4.84 -18.29
C LYS A 155 0.23 5.81 -18.66
N ASN A 156 0.85 6.46 -17.67
CA ASN A 156 1.70 7.63 -17.87
C ASN A 156 3.19 7.37 -17.61
N GLN A 157 3.58 6.13 -17.29
CA GLN A 157 4.95 5.75 -16.96
C GLN A 157 5.31 4.37 -17.52
N ASP A 158 6.53 4.24 -18.05
CA ASP A 158 7.09 2.97 -18.53
C ASP A 158 7.90 2.22 -17.46
N ARG A 159 7.96 2.76 -16.23
CA ARG A 159 8.72 2.15 -15.13
C ARG A 159 7.95 0.98 -14.53
N PRO A 160 8.64 -0.09 -14.09
CA PRO A 160 8.02 -1.13 -13.31
C PRO A 160 7.30 -0.58 -12.08
N VAL A 161 6.09 -1.06 -11.82
CA VAL A 161 5.22 -0.59 -10.74
C VAL A 161 5.01 -1.69 -9.71
N PHE A 162 5.31 -1.40 -8.46
CA PHE A 162 4.90 -2.17 -7.29
C PHE A 162 3.72 -1.47 -6.61
N VAL A 163 2.83 -2.24 -6.01
CA VAL A 163 1.66 -1.69 -5.27
C VAL A 163 1.78 -2.01 -3.79
N HIS A 164 1.56 -1.01 -2.95
CA HIS A 164 1.48 -1.10 -1.50
C HIS A 164 0.10 -0.60 -1.03
N GLY A 165 -0.66 -1.48 -0.43
CA GLY A 165 -2.04 -1.24 0.02
C GLY A 165 -3.09 -1.94 -0.84
N GLY A 166 -4.08 -2.52 -0.18
CA GLY A 166 -5.16 -3.26 -0.80
C GLY A 166 -4.75 -4.61 -1.41
N VAL A 167 -3.55 -5.10 -1.11
CA VAL A 167 -2.99 -6.33 -1.69
C VAL A 167 -3.57 -7.55 -0.99
N GLY A 168 -4.50 -8.20 -1.66
CA GLY A 168 -5.12 -9.46 -1.26
C GLY A 168 -5.09 -10.49 -2.39
N GLN A 169 -5.60 -11.70 -2.14
CA GLN A 169 -5.55 -12.80 -3.12
C GLN A 169 -6.34 -12.50 -4.40
N HIS A 170 -7.47 -11.81 -4.31
CA HIS A 170 -8.29 -11.43 -5.47
C HIS A 170 -7.81 -10.11 -6.08
N THR A 171 -7.59 -9.09 -5.26
CA THR A 171 -7.15 -7.78 -5.73
C THR A 171 -5.77 -7.85 -6.38
N GLY A 172 -4.84 -8.64 -5.83
CA GLY A 172 -3.51 -8.84 -6.39
C GLY A 172 -3.54 -9.44 -7.80
N ALA A 173 -4.43 -10.38 -8.08
CA ALA A 173 -4.60 -10.92 -9.44
C ALA A 173 -5.07 -9.84 -10.42
N GLY A 174 -6.05 -9.01 -10.02
CA GLY A 174 -6.49 -7.87 -10.83
C GLY A 174 -5.38 -6.84 -11.08
N MET A 175 -4.54 -6.56 -10.06
CA MET A 175 -3.39 -5.67 -10.21
C MET A 175 -2.34 -6.22 -11.18
N LEU A 176 -2.03 -7.53 -11.13
CA LEU A 176 -1.12 -8.16 -12.10
C LEU A 176 -1.69 -8.12 -13.51
N ALA A 177 -2.99 -8.40 -13.69
CA ALA A 177 -3.66 -8.31 -14.98
C ALA A 177 -3.63 -6.88 -15.56
N ALA A 178 -3.63 -5.86 -14.70
CA ALA A 178 -3.50 -4.46 -15.10
C ALA A 178 -2.07 -4.04 -15.47
N GLY A 179 -1.04 -4.87 -15.19
CA GLY A 179 0.35 -4.58 -15.52
C GLY A 179 1.27 -4.23 -14.35
N VAL A 180 0.81 -4.40 -13.11
CA VAL A 180 1.66 -4.27 -11.92
C VAL A 180 2.72 -5.39 -11.93
N CYS A 181 3.95 -5.07 -11.57
CA CYS A 181 5.05 -6.03 -11.61
C CYS A 181 5.34 -6.71 -10.27
N GLY A 182 4.76 -6.24 -9.16
CA GLY A 182 4.95 -6.82 -7.85
C GLY A 182 4.23 -6.07 -6.74
N PHE A 183 4.44 -6.53 -5.51
CA PHE A 183 3.69 -6.07 -4.34
C PHE A 183 4.59 -5.68 -3.18
N VAL A 184 4.04 -4.85 -2.30
CA VAL A 184 4.53 -4.60 -0.96
C VAL A 184 3.48 -5.06 0.04
N MET A 185 3.88 -5.84 1.03
CA MET A 185 3.05 -6.24 2.17
C MET A 185 3.66 -5.75 3.47
N ASP A 186 2.82 -5.42 4.42
CA ASP A 186 3.18 -5.06 5.79
C ASP A 186 2.32 -5.82 6.82
N THR A 187 1.14 -5.34 7.14
CA THR A 187 0.26 -5.90 8.17
C THR A 187 -0.28 -7.30 7.81
N GLN A 188 -0.46 -7.59 6.53
CA GLN A 188 -1.12 -8.83 6.05
C GLN A 188 -0.39 -10.11 6.46
N VAL A 189 0.93 -10.04 6.65
CA VAL A 189 1.77 -11.21 6.96
C VAL A 189 2.11 -11.35 8.45
N LEU A 190 1.63 -10.44 9.31
CA LEU A 190 2.03 -10.41 10.73
C LEU A 190 1.39 -11.51 11.59
N LEU A 191 0.47 -12.31 11.06
CA LEU A 191 0.00 -13.55 11.71
C LEU A 191 0.96 -14.73 11.51
N ALA A 192 2.00 -14.58 10.69
CA ALA A 192 3.03 -15.62 10.56
C ALA A 192 3.71 -15.91 11.89
N ASP A 193 4.11 -17.17 12.11
CA ASP A 193 4.79 -17.56 13.35
C ASP A 193 6.12 -16.83 13.51
N GLU A 194 6.82 -16.61 12.38
CA GLU A 194 8.10 -15.90 12.31
C GLU A 194 7.99 -14.37 12.49
N ALA A 195 6.78 -13.80 12.39
CA ALA A 195 6.61 -12.36 12.54
C ALA A 195 6.96 -11.89 13.97
N PRO A 196 7.85 -10.89 14.12
CA PRO A 196 8.38 -10.44 15.40
C PRO A 196 7.43 -9.49 16.11
N VAL A 197 6.21 -9.94 16.32
CA VAL A 197 5.15 -9.19 17.01
C VAL A 197 4.65 -10.01 18.21
N SER A 198 4.16 -9.32 19.24
CA SER A 198 3.71 -9.98 20.45
C SER A 198 2.50 -10.90 20.21
N PRO A 199 2.33 -11.98 21.02
CA PRO A 199 1.14 -12.82 20.95
C PRO A 199 -0.17 -12.03 21.14
N ALA A 200 -0.16 -11.00 21.98
CA ALA A 200 -1.30 -10.12 22.19
C ALA A 200 -1.68 -9.37 20.91
N PHE A 201 -0.67 -8.89 20.15
CA PHE A 201 -0.92 -8.26 18.85
C PHE A 201 -1.44 -9.27 17.81
N LYS A 202 -0.88 -10.48 17.73
CA LYS A 202 -1.39 -11.53 16.84
C LYS A 202 -2.85 -11.86 17.13
N ASN A 203 -3.22 -11.95 18.42
CA ASN A 203 -4.61 -12.18 18.81
C ASN A 203 -5.51 -11.01 18.36
N LEU A 204 -5.09 -9.76 18.59
CA LEU A 204 -5.82 -8.58 18.14
C LEU A 204 -6.00 -8.58 16.62
N LEU A 205 -4.93 -8.80 15.85
CA LEU A 205 -4.96 -8.83 14.40
C LEU A 205 -5.86 -9.95 13.85
N SER A 206 -5.93 -11.09 14.54
CA SER A 206 -6.84 -12.20 14.15
C SER A 206 -8.32 -11.86 14.31
N MET A 207 -8.65 -10.83 15.10
CA MET A 207 -10.02 -10.37 15.42
C MET A 207 -10.33 -9.01 14.77
N VAL A 208 -9.50 -8.52 13.87
CA VAL A 208 -9.73 -7.25 13.17
C VAL A 208 -10.95 -7.36 12.27
N GLU A 209 -11.82 -6.36 12.35
CA GLU A 209 -13.04 -6.23 11.58
C GLU A 209 -13.03 -4.95 10.74
N GLU A 210 -14.01 -4.83 9.84
CA GLU A 210 -14.21 -3.62 9.07
C GLU A 210 -14.43 -2.41 10.01
N GLY A 211 -13.70 -1.32 9.76
CA GLY A 211 -13.74 -0.11 10.57
C GLY A 211 -12.71 -0.06 11.71
N ASP A 212 -11.96 -1.15 11.97
CA ASP A 212 -10.88 -1.14 12.97
C ASP A 212 -9.62 -0.39 12.50
N SER A 213 -9.57 0.06 11.24
CA SER A 213 -8.55 0.95 10.69
C SER A 213 -9.16 2.31 10.34
N THR A 214 -8.49 3.40 10.71
CA THR A 214 -8.98 4.77 10.45
C THR A 214 -7.85 5.70 10.04
N GLU A 215 -8.22 6.84 9.49
CA GLU A 215 -7.28 7.89 9.09
C GLU A 215 -7.21 8.99 10.13
N ILE A 216 -5.99 9.52 10.33
CA ILE A 216 -5.71 10.78 11.01
C ILE A 216 -5.10 11.68 9.95
N SER A 217 -5.69 12.85 9.69
CA SER A 217 -5.25 13.75 8.63
C SER A 217 -5.26 15.20 9.10
N ILE A 218 -4.33 15.99 8.57
CA ILE A 218 -4.36 17.46 8.64
C ILE A 218 -4.84 17.99 7.30
N GLN A 219 -6.03 18.62 7.29
CA GLN A 219 -6.67 19.17 6.09
C GLN A 219 -6.54 18.19 4.91
N ASP A 220 -5.96 18.66 3.82
CA ASP A 220 -5.80 17.87 2.61
C ASP A 220 -4.35 17.41 2.36
N LYS A 221 -3.50 17.37 3.40
CA LYS A 221 -2.06 17.18 3.21
C LYS A 221 -1.54 15.81 3.65
N GLN A 222 -1.29 15.62 4.95
CA GLN A 222 -0.77 14.34 5.44
C GLN A 222 -1.89 13.45 5.98
N VAL A 223 -1.87 12.18 5.58
CA VAL A 223 -2.82 11.16 6.05
C VAL A 223 -2.05 10.01 6.65
N PHE A 224 -2.40 9.66 7.89
CA PHE A 224 -1.86 8.48 8.57
C PHE A 224 -2.97 7.47 8.80
N ARG A 225 -2.75 6.22 8.40
CA ARG A 225 -3.68 5.13 8.67
C ARG A 225 -3.22 4.30 9.85
N VAL A 226 -4.09 4.22 10.83
CA VAL A 226 -3.80 3.60 12.13
C VAL A 226 -4.91 2.64 12.55
N PHE A 227 -4.58 1.71 13.45
CA PHE A 227 -5.59 0.92 14.14
C PHE A 227 -6.42 1.81 15.06
N ALA A 228 -7.74 1.63 15.03
CA ALA A 228 -8.67 2.31 15.90
C ALA A 228 -9.89 1.45 16.18
N LYS A 229 -9.79 0.53 17.13
CA LYS A 229 -11.00 -0.14 17.61
C LYS A 229 -11.93 0.90 18.23
N LEU A 230 -13.23 0.77 18.03
CA LEU A 230 -14.28 1.72 18.45
C LEU A 230 -13.96 2.38 19.79
N GLY A 231 -13.66 3.68 19.75
CA GLY A 231 -13.46 4.49 20.95
C GLY A 231 -12.03 4.57 21.50
N THR A 232 -11.00 4.09 20.78
CA THR A 232 -9.60 4.24 21.19
C THR A 232 -9.29 5.71 21.47
N LYS A 233 -9.05 6.04 22.75
CA LYS A 233 -8.90 7.43 23.20
C LYS A 233 -7.77 8.15 22.46
N VAL A 234 -6.61 7.51 22.33
CA VAL A 234 -5.43 8.09 21.68
C VAL A 234 -5.72 8.55 20.25
N VAL A 235 -6.54 7.82 19.49
CA VAL A 235 -6.91 8.17 18.12
C VAL A 235 -7.90 9.33 18.08
N LYS A 236 -8.84 9.39 19.05
CA LYS A 236 -9.77 10.52 19.17
C LYS A 236 -9.02 11.80 19.52
N ASP A 237 -8.11 11.72 20.49
CA ASP A 237 -7.29 12.86 20.91
C ASP A 237 -6.45 13.38 19.73
N LEU A 238 -5.77 12.50 18.99
CA LEU A 238 -5.00 12.89 17.79
C LEU A 238 -5.84 13.49 16.67
N LYS A 239 -7.07 12.99 16.45
CA LYS A 239 -7.98 13.60 15.47
C LYS A 239 -8.39 15.02 15.88
N GLN A 240 -8.60 15.26 17.16
CA GLN A 240 -8.91 16.60 17.67
C GLN A 240 -7.69 17.52 17.54
N GLU A 241 -6.50 17.04 17.91
CA GLU A 241 -5.24 17.78 17.74
C GLU A 241 -4.96 18.12 16.29
N ALA A 242 -5.17 17.19 15.36
CA ALA A 242 -5.02 17.43 13.93
C ALA A 242 -5.90 18.59 13.42
N VAL A 243 -7.12 18.72 13.94
CA VAL A 243 -8.00 19.88 13.64
C VAL A 243 -7.40 21.16 14.17
N LEU A 244 -6.87 21.17 15.41
CA LEU A 244 -6.26 22.36 16.01
C LEU A 244 -4.95 22.78 15.34
N LEU A 245 -4.21 21.81 14.78
CA LEU A 245 -2.95 22.04 14.08
C LEU A 245 -3.16 22.47 12.62
N ALA A 246 -4.34 22.31 12.08
CA ALA A 246 -4.64 22.51 10.66
C ALA A 246 -4.28 23.93 10.16
N ASP A 247 -4.51 24.95 10.97
CA ASP A 247 -4.26 26.35 10.62
C ASP A 247 -2.82 26.81 10.99
N GLN A 248 -1.99 25.94 11.56
CA GLN A 248 -0.62 26.28 11.93
C GLN A 248 0.35 26.03 10.77
N ALA A 249 1.31 26.93 10.58
CA ALA A 249 2.30 26.80 9.49
C ALA A 249 3.15 25.52 9.62
N ASP A 250 3.41 25.07 10.85
CA ASP A 250 4.20 23.88 11.20
C ASP A 250 3.30 22.70 11.68
N GLY A 251 2.00 22.77 11.42
CA GLY A 251 1.01 21.82 11.94
C GLY A 251 1.25 20.37 11.50
N GLU A 252 1.74 20.14 10.27
CA GLU A 252 2.08 18.80 9.78
C GLU A 252 3.24 18.20 10.55
N GLN A 253 4.29 18.97 10.79
CA GLN A 253 5.46 18.53 11.53
C GLN A 253 5.09 18.21 12.99
N LYS A 254 4.28 19.05 13.62
CA LYS A 254 3.78 18.81 14.98
C LYS A 254 2.92 17.55 15.07
N LEU A 255 2.01 17.32 14.10
CA LEU A 255 1.23 16.07 14.08
C LEU A 255 2.13 14.85 13.94
N TYR A 256 3.15 14.93 13.09
CA TYR A 256 4.13 13.85 12.93
C TYR A 256 4.85 13.54 14.25
N GLU A 257 5.29 14.56 14.97
CA GLU A 257 5.94 14.44 16.28
C GLU A 257 5.00 13.83 17.33
N GLU A 258 3.74 14.26 17.39
CA GLU A 258 2.72 13.71 18.28
C GLU A 258 2.45 12.21 17.97
N ILE A 259 2.32 11.85 16.71
CA ILE A 259 2.17 10.44 16.30
C ILE A 259 3.41 9.65 16.70
N SER A 260 4.62 10.17 16.41
CA SER A 260 5.89 9.53 16.76
C SER A 260 6.01 9.24 18.25
N SER A 261 5.59 10.18 19.08
CA SER A 261 5.65 10.05 20.55
C SER A 261 4.70 9.00 21.12
N ARG A 262 3.59 8.72 20.41
CA ARG A 262 2.52 7.82 20.88
C ARG A 262 2.54 6.44 20.22
N ILE A 263 3.34 6.26 19.17
CA ILE A 263 3.43 4.97 18.48
C ILE A 263 4.27 3.99 19.27
N ILE A 264 3.75 2.78 19.39
CA ILE A 264 4.41 1.68 20.11
C ILE A 264 4.99 0.64 19.15
N ALA A 265 5.98 -0.09 19.61
CA ALA A 265 6.47 -1.27 18.92
C ALA A 265 5.50 -2.45 19.09
N LEU A 266 5.19 -3.15 17.99
CA LEU A 266 4.21 -4.25 18.01
C LEU A 266 4.70 -5.50 18.76
N ASN A 267 5.97 -5.57 19.12
CA ASN A 267 6.54 -6.61 19.97
C ASN A 267 6.58 -6.27 21.45
N ASP A 268 6.12 -5.10 21.85
CA ASP A 268 6.01 -4.71 23.26
C ASP A 268 4.86 -5.50 23.93
N THR A 269 5.23 -6.42 24.82
CA THR A 269 4.27 -7.28 25.55
C THR A 269 3.56 -6.58 26.69
N GLY A 270 4.06 -5.43 27.14
CA GLY A 270 3.48 -4.63 28.24
C GLY A 270 2.48 -3.58 27.79
N ALA A 271 2.42 -3.28 26.50
CA ALA A 271 1.59 -2.19 25.99
C ALA A 271 0.10 -2.58 25.93
N PRO A 272 -0.80 -1.75 26.48
CA PRO A 272 -2.23 -1.95 26.36
C PRO A 272 -2.70 -1.52 24.94
N PHE A 273 -2.71 -2.44 23.96
CA PHE A 273 -2.97 -2.14 22.55
C PHE A 273 -4.25 -1.32 22.29
N ILE A 274 -5.30 -1.49 23.13
CA ILE A 274 -6.54 -0.69 23.02
C ILE A 274 -6.29 0.82 23.30
N GLN A 275 -5.23 1.13 24.06
CA GLN A 275 -4.87 2.51 24.44
C GLN A 275 -3.63 3.01 23.68
N SER A 276 -3.09 2.21 22.79
CA SER A 276 -1.83 2.47 22.09
C SER A 276 -2.08 2.85 20.64
N LEU A 277 -1.15 3.63 20.07
CA LEU A 277 -1.16 3.95 18.66
C LEU A 277 -0.21 3.00 17.93
N PHE A 278 -0.68 2.41 16.85
CA PHE A 278 0.17 1.68 15.90
C PHE A 278 -0.40 1.73 14.49
N PHE A 279 0.46 1.57 13.51
CA PHE A 279 0.06 1.57 12.12
C PHE A 279 -0.58 0.25 11.73
N MET A 280 -1.72 0.33 11.04
CA MET A 280 -2.41 -0.81 10.47
C MET A 280 -3.22 -0.37 9.25
N GLY A 281 -2.96 -1.00 8.12
CA GLY A 281 -3.71 -0.80 6.89
C GLY A 281 -5.11 -1.40 6.93
N GLN A 282 -5.98 -1.02 6.00
CA GLN A 282 -7.25 -1.72 5.78
C GLN A 282 -7.01 -3.17 5.35
N ASP A 283 -5.94 -3.41 4.63
CA ASP A 283 -5.51 -4.74 4.18
C ASP A 283 -5.03 -5.66 5.31
N GLY A 284 -4.90 -5.15 6.55
CA GLY A 284 -4.80 -5.96 7.76
C GLY A 284 -5.95 -6.98 7.91
N LEU A 285 -7.14 -6.70 7.36
CA LEU A 285 -8.25 -7.64 7.25
C LEU A 285 -7.88 -8.92 6.50
N PHE A 286 -6.94 -8.87 5.57
CA PHE A 286 -6.50 -10.02 4.80
C PHE A 286 -5.56 -10.96 5.55
N ALA A 287 -4.98 -10.52 6.68
CA ALA A 287 -4.04 -11.31 7.47
C ALA A 287 -4.61 -12.67 7.86
N ARG A 288 -5.87 -12.70 8.33
CA ARG A 288 -6.56 -13.94 8.72
C ARG A 288 -6.77 -14.88 7.52
N HIS A 289 -7.11 -14.35 6.36
CA HIS A 289 -7.29 -15.15 5.15
C HIS A 289 -5.96 -15.74 4.65
N LEU A 290 -4.88 -14.97 4.70
CA LEU A 290 -3.55 -15.47 4.33
C LEU A 290 -3.03 -16.53 5.30
N ALA A 291 -3.33 -16.40 6.60
CA ALA A 291 -2.95 -17.34 7.63
C ALA A 291 -3.90 -18.54 7.78
N ALA A 292 -4.99 -18.62 7.01
CA ALA A 292 -6.05 -19.61 7.20
C ALA A 292 -5.60 -21.06 7.03
N LYS A 293 -4.63 -21.32 6.14
CA LYS A 293 -4.11 -22.66 5.85
C LYS A 293 -2.81 -22.98 6.60
N SER A 294 -2.00 -21.98 6.87
CA SER A 294 -0.72 -22.12 7.57
C SER A 294 -0.32 -20.78 8.17
N ARG A 295 0.40 -20.84 9.30
CA ARG A 295 1.07 -19.69 9.90
C ARG A 295 2.56 -19.60 9.57
N LYS A 296 3.11 -20.52 8.80
CA LYS A 296 4.49 -20.40 8.30
C LYS A 296 4.52 -19.39 7.17
N LEU A 297 5.37 -18.39 7.28
CA LEU A 297 5.47 -17.29 6.31
C LEU A 297 5.70 -17.79 4.88
N SER A 298 6.58 -18.78 4.69
CA SER A 298 6.85 -19.36 3.38
C SER A 298 5.61 -20.03 2.75
N GLU A 299 4.79 -20.70 3.55
CA GLU A 299 3.56 -21.35 3.08
C GLU A 299 2.46 -20.31 2.80
N MET A 300 2.34 -19.26 3.62
CA MET A 300 1.43 -18.15 3.38
C MET A 300 1.72 -17.47 2.04
N ILE A 301 3.00 -17.14 1.77
CA ILE A 301 3.44 -16.51 0.53
C ILE A 301 3.24 -17.44 -0.66
N HIS A 302 3.60 -18.72 -0.53
CA HIS A 302 3.37 -19.72 -1.58
C HIS A 302 1.89 -19.82 -1.92
N HIS A 303 1.03 -19.92 -0.92
CA HIS A 303 -0.42 -19.98 -1.13
C HIS A 303 -0.97 -18.71 -1.79
N PHE A 304 -0.48 -17.54 -1.38
CA PHE A 304 -0.86 -16.26 -2.00
C PHE A 304 -0.58 -16.28 -3.51
N PHE A 305 0.66 -16.57 -3.93
CA PHE A 305 1.02 -16.58 -5.35
C PHE A 305 0.33 -17.70 -6.15
N THR A 306 0.12 -18.88 -5.53
CA THR A 306 -0.65 -19.96 -6.17
C THR A 306 -2.08 -19.52 -6.45
N THR A 307 -2.72 -18.84 -5.50
CA THR A 307 -4.09 -18.34 -5.65
C THR A 307 -4.16 -17.22 -6.70
N LEU A 308 -3.17 -16.32 -6.75
CA LEU A 308 -3.08 -15.32 -7.82
C LEU A 308 -3.03 -15.98 -9.21
N GLY A 309 -2.19 -17.02 -9.38
CA GLY A 309 -2.11 -17.76 -10.64
C GLY A 309 -3.47 -18.38 -11.02
N GLN A 310 -4.15 -19.01 -10.07
CA GLN A 310 -5.48 -19.59 -10.29
C GLN A 310 -6.51 -18.53 -10.73
N HIS A 311 -6.47 -17.33 -10.13
CA HIS A 311 -7.38 -16.25 -10.53
C HIS A 311 -7.05 -15.71 -11.93
N LEU A 312 -5.78 -15.57 -12.28
CA LEU A 312 -5.37 -15.17 -13.63
C LEU A 312 -5.81 -16.19 -14.69
N ASP A 313 -5.63 -17.49 -14.41
CA ASP A 313 -6.13 -18.57 -15.27
C ASP A 313 -7.66 -18.55 -15.45
N CYS A 314 -8.40 -18.08 -14.43
CA CYS A 314 -9.85 -17.91 -14.54
C CYS A 314 -10.22 -16.76 -15.49
N VAL A 315 -9.48 -15.64 -15.48
CA VAL A 315 -9.72 -14.51 -16.39
C VAL A 315 -9.57 -14.95 -17.86
N ASP A 316 -8.56 -15.76 -18.15
CA ASP A 316 -8.36 -16.30 -19.51
C ASP A 316 -9.49 -17.22 -19.98
N ARG A 317 -10.19 -17.88 -19.05
CA ARG A 317 -11.32 -18.79 -19.35
C ARG A 317 -12.68 -18.09 -19.40
N PHE A 318 -12.85 -17.05 -18.59
CA PHE A 318 -14.11 -16.34 -18.42
C PHE A 318 -13.90 -14.87 -18.72
N ASP A 319 -14.07 -14.48 -19.98
CA ASP A 319 -14.12 -13.06 -20.32
C ASP A 319 -15.45 -12.47 -19.78
N PRO A 320 -15.41 -11.65 -18.71
CA PRO A 320 -16.62 -11.10 -18.11
C PRO A 320 -17.29 -10.04 -18.98
N VAL A 321 -16.58 -9.50 -19.98
CA VAL A 321 -17.05 -8.40 -20.85
C VAL A 321 -17.43 -8.91 -22.24
N VAL A 322 -17.50 -10.23 -22.44
CA VAL A 322 -17.83 -10.79 -23.74
C VAL A 322 -19.24 -10.39 -24.20
N GLU A 323 -19.34 -10.04 -25.47
CA GLU A 323 -20.63 -9.77 -26.11
C GLU A 323 -21.58 -10.97 -25.99
N ASN A 324 -22.85 -10.71 -25.81
CA ASN A 324 -23.89 -11.74 -25.67
C ASN A 324 -23.64 -12.72 -24.50
N SER A 325 -22.97 -12.25 -23.43
CA SER A 325 -22.87 -13.02 -22.19
C SER A 325 -24.25 -13.38 -21.62
N ALA A 326 -24.34 -14.27 -20.63
CA ALA A 326 -25.61 -14.62 -19.99
C ALA A 326 -26.35 -13.37 -19.43
N PHE A 327 -25.59 -12.44 -18.85
CA PHE A 327 -26.14 -11.18 -18.37
C PHE A 327 -26.69 -10.32 -19.52
N ALA A 328 -25.90 -10.12 -20.58
CA ALA A 328 -26.29 -9.30 -21.73
C ALA A 328 -27.58 -9.85 -22.40
N ARG A 329 -27.66 -11.17 -22.60
CA ARG A 329 -28.88 -11.83 -23.11
C ARG A 329 -30.09 -11.61 -22.22
N ASN A 330 -29.92 -11.72 -20.89
CA ASN A 330 -31.00 -11.52 -19.93
C ASN A 330 -31.57 -10.10 -19.96
N GLN A 331 -30.72 -9.12 -20.25
CA GLN A 331 -31.09 -7.70 -20.29
C GLN A 331 -31.39 -7.19 -21.72
N ASN A 332 -31.37 -8.06 -22.74
CA ASN A 332 -31.49 -7.69 -24.15
C ASN A 332 -30.50 -6.61 -24.59
N THR A 333 -29.26 -6.68 -24.07
CA THR A 333 -28.16 -5.78 -24.45
C THR A 333 -27.08 -6.56 -25.19
N ARG A 334 -26.19 -5.87 -25.89
CA ARG A 334 -25.03 -6.47 -26.54
C ARG A 334 -23.90 -6.76 -25.54
N LEU A 335 -23.67 -5.83 -24.62
CA LEU A 335 -22.60 -5.88 -23.62
C LEU A 335 -23.16 -6.09 -22.21
N PRO A 336 -22.42 -6.79 -21.33
CA PRO A 336 -22.79 -6.94 -19.93
C PRO A 336 -22.40 -5.70 -19.10
N LEU A 337 -22.81 -4.54 -19.57
CA LEU A 337 -22.54 -3.24 -18.93
C LEU A 337 -23.83 -2.57 -18.52
N ILE A 338 -23.78 -1.90 -17.37
CA ILE A 338 -24.86 -1.09 -16.84
C ILE A 338 -24.35 0.34 -16.66
N GLN A 339 -25.06 1.30 -17.22
CA GLN A 339 -24.88 2.71 -16.86
C GLN A 339 -25.69 2.98 -15.60
N GLY A 340 -25.04 3.35 -14.50
CA GLY A 340 -25.68 3.68 -13.24
C GLY A 340 -26.51 4.98 -13.32
N PRO A 341 -27.58 5.13 -12.49
CA PRO A 341 -28.38 6.36 -12.49
C PRO A 341 -27.54 7.53 -11.97
N MET A 342 -27.56 8.63 -12.71
CA MET A 342 -26.85 9.88 -12.38
C MET A 342 -27.85 11.04 -12.42
N ALA A 343 -28.09 11.68 -11.26
CA ALA A 343 -28.97 12.84 -11.17
C ALA A 343 -28.51 13.97 -12.12
N ASN A 344 -29.43 14.59 -12.80
CA ASN A 344 -29.20 15.67 -13.78
C ASN A 344 -28.34 15.27 -15.01
N ILE A 345 -28.15 13.98 -15.25
CA ILE A 345 -27.41 13.45 -16.42
C ILE A 345 -28.22 12.35 -17.10
N SER A 346 -28.57 11.28 -16.36
CA SER A 346 -29.29 10.13 -16.91
C SER A 346 -30.82 10.24 -16.67
N ASP A 347 -31.35 11.44 -16.58
CA ASP A 347 -32.76 11.78 -16.57
C ASP A 347 -33.27 12.23 -17.96
N ASN A 348 -32.44 12.06 -18.99
CA ASN A 348 -32.71 12.45 -20.37
C ASN A 348 -32.88 11.18 -21.25
N PRO A 349 -33.99 11.03 -21.99
CA PRO A 349 -34.25 9.91 -22.90
C PRO A 349 -33.19 9.74 -23.99
N ASP A 350 -32.64 10.83 -24.53
CA ASP A 350 -31.62 10.78 -25.58
C ASP A 350 -30.32 10.18 -25.08
N PHE A 351 -29.94 10.48 -23.83
CA PHE A 351 -28.80 9.86 -23.18
C PHE A 351 -29.00 8.33 -23.00
N ALA A 352 -30.19 7.92 -22.55
CA ALA A 352 -30.53 6.53 -22.39
C ALA A 352 -30.51 5.78 -23.75
N ALA A 353 -31.02 6.41 -24.83
CA ALA A 353 -30.95 5.84 -26.18
C ALA A 353 -29.51 5.63 -26.64
N GLN A 354 -28.61 6.59 -26.44
CA GLN A 354 -27.20 6.48 -26.80
C GLN A 354 -26.49 5.36 -26.02
N VAL A 355 -26.78 5.20 -24.73
CA VAL A 355 -26.24 4.09 -23.90
C VAL A 355 -26.70 2.74 -24.45
N LEU A 356 -27.99 2.63 -24.86
CA LEU A 356 -28.54 1.42 -25.44
C LEU A 356 -27.92 1.13 -26.84
N GLU A 357 -27.76 2.13 -27.69
CA GLU A 357 -27.07 2.01 -28.98
C GLU A 357 -25.62 1.56 -28.83
N ALA A 358 -24.92 2.03 -27.77
CA ALA A 358 -23.59 1.55 -27.41
C ALA A 358 -23.59 0.09 -26.93
N GLY A 359 -24.76 -0.51 -26.70
CA GLY A 359 -24.93 -1.91 -26.30
C GLY A 359 -24.97 -2.17 -24.81
N ALA A 360 -25.11 -1.13 -23.98
CA ALA A 360 -25.21 -1.23 -22.53
C ALA A 360 -26.66 -1.03 -22.02
N LEU A 361 -26.92 -1.43 -20.77
CA LEU A 361 -28.22 -1.19 -20.10
C LEU A 361 -28.26 0.21 -19.49
N PRO A 362 -29.13 1.13 -19.94
CA PRO A 362 -29.30 2.42 -19.31
C PRO A 362 -30.17 2.36 -18.06
N PHE A 363 -29.85 3.18 -17.05
CA PHE A 363 -30.73 3.44 -15.90
C PHE A 363 -31.15 4.91 -15.88
N PHE A 364 -32.47 5.14 -15.84
CA PHE A 364 -33.04 6.45 -15.79
C PHE A 364 -33.10 6.98 -14.35
N ALA A 365 -32.55 8.18 -14.09
CA ALA A 365 -32.50 8.79 -12.76
C ALA A 365 -33.78 9.59 -12.47
N VAL A 366 -34.88 8.93 -12.11
CA VAL A 366 -36.17 9.59 -11.85
C VAL A 366 -36.24 10.37 -10.54
N GLY A 367 -35.35 10.08 -9.58
CA GLY A 367 -35.37 10.71 -8.25
C GLY A 367 -35.06 12.21 -8.24
N SER A 368 -34.51 12.75 -9.32
CA SER A 368 -34.28 14.20 -9.53
C SER A 368 -35.38 14.90 -10.30
N LEU A 369 -36.37 14.16 -10.84
CA LEU A 369 -37.45 14.71 -11.61
C LEU A 369 -38.60 15.18 -10.70
N PRO A 370 -39.32 16.27 -11.08
CA PRO A 370 -40.60 16.61 -10.46
C PRO A 370 -41.58 15.43 -10.57
N ALA A 371 -42.40 15.21 -9.54
CA ALA A 371 -43.38 14.12 -9.52
C ALA A 371 -44.36 14.10 -10.70
N SER A 372 -44.49 15.21 -11.42
CA SER A 372 -45.29 15.32 -12.63
C SER A 372 -44.60 14.80 -13.90
N LEU A 373 -43.29 14.54 -13.83
CA LEU A 373 -42.45 14.05 -14.95
C LEU A 373 -41.85 12.66 -14.67
N ALA A 374 -41.98 12.15 -13.46
CA ALA A 374 -41.56 10.80 -13.06
C ALA A 374 -42.73 9.75 -13.24
#